data_15d3a1c918c44a4cd5a6c6a7856b0df9
#
_entry.id   15d3a1c918c44a4cd5a6c6a7856b0df9
#
_cell.length_a   1.000
_cell.length_b   1.000
_cell.length_c   1.000
_cell.angle_alpha   90.00
_cell.angle_beta   90.00
_cell.angle_gamma   90.00
#
_symmetry.space_group_name_H-M   'P 1'
#
loop_
_entity.id
_entity.type
_entity.pdbx_description
1 polymer ?
#
loop_
_entity_poly.entity_id
_entity_poly.type
_entity_poly.pdbx_seq_one_letter_code
_entity_poly.pdbx_strand_id
1 'polypeptide(L)'
;KGVIATVRLFGGSIKVGDEVLFIATKAKGQVLQAGFLNPKPHYIQELKIGEVGFIVTNIKDLPQVRVGDTITHPREMARPLPGYQEVRSGVFLSFFPTDSSEFQKMKEAFEKLKLNDAALVYSPESSISLGQGLRVGFLGLLHAQITQERLEREYGLDIIVTSPSVNFIIDGKTINKPSEFNPGPQSQVEEPYAR
;
A
#
# COMPACT_ATOMS: atom_id res chain seq x y z
N LYS A 1 4.23 17.95 9.27
CA LYS A 1 5.36 17.64 8.37
C LYS A 1 4.79 16.92 7.17
N GLY A 2 5.36 17.16 5.96
CA GLY A 2 4.90 16.49 4.75
C GLY A 2 5.47 15.08 4.61
N VAL A 3 5.12 14.40 3.52
CA VAL A 3 5.62 13.06 3.20
C VAL A 3 7.12 13.09 2.97
N ILE A 4 7.82 12.09 3.52
CA ILE A 4 9.26 11.87 3.32
C ILE A 4 9.41 10.78 2.26
N ALA A 5 10.07 11.11 1.15
CA ALA A 5 10.38 10.16 0.10
C ALA A 5 11.88 9.84 0.09
N THR A 6 12.24 8.56 0.18
CA THR A 6 13.62 8.10 -0.09
C THR A 6 13.82 8.02 -1.58
N VAL A 7 14.89 8.64 -2.08
CA VAL A 7 15.14 8.83 -3.50
C VAL A 7 16.58 8.45 -3.88
N ARG A 8 16.77 8.03 -5.12
CA ARG A 8 18.08 7.92 -5.77
C ARG A 8 18.09 8.83 -6.99
N LEU A 9 19.10 9.66 -7.10
CA LEU A 9 19.24 10.56 -8.24
C LEU A 9 19.97 9.89 -9.40
N PHE A 10 19.31 9.83 -10.56
CA PHE A 10 19.87 9.30 -11.81
C PHE A 10 20.35 10.40 -12.75
N GLY A 11 19.91 11.63 -12.54
CA GLY A 11 20.28 12.80 -13.33
C GLY A 11 20.03 14.09 -12.57
N GLY A 12 20.75 15.14 -12.90
CA GLY A 12 20.57 16.45 -12.30
C GLY A 12 20.88 16.55 -10.81
N SER A 13 20.21 17.45 -10.14
CA SER A 13 20.24 17.62 -8.67
C SER A 13 18.88 18.05 -8.16
N ILE A 14 18.64 17.87 -6.87
CA ILE A 14 17.45 18.36 -6.16
C ILE A 14 17.91 19.22 -4.99
N LYS A 15 17.38 20.46 -4.93
CA LYS A 15 17.68 21.44 -3.88
C LYS A 15 16.48 21.68 -2.99
N VAL A 16 16.75 22.09 -1.77
CA VAL A 16 15.71 22.62 -0.88
C VAL A 16 15.09 23.86 -1.54
N GLY A 17 13.75 23.88 -1.62
CA GLY A 17 12.98 24.92 -2.30
C GLY A 17 12.53 24.56 -3.72
N ASP A 18 13.12 23.54 -4.34
CA ASP A 18 12.74 23.13 -5.69
C ASP A 18 11.30 22.60 -5.75
N GLU A 19 10.63 22.88 -6.86
CA GLU A 19 9.38 22.23 -7.22
C GLU A 19 9.64 20.87 -7.82
N VAL A 20 8.89 19.86 -7.40
CA VAL A 20 8.97 18.49 -7.89
C VAL A 20 7.63 17.99 -8.39
N LEU A 21 7.70 17.14 -9.41
CA LEU A 21 6.56 16.44 -10.01
C LEU A 21 6.78 14.93 -9.88
N PHE A 22 5.82 14.25 -9.27
CA PHE A 22 5.72 12.78 -9.25
C PHE A 22 5.02 12.33 -10.53
N ILE A 23 5.72 11.61 -11.40
CA ILE A 23 5.24 11.36 -12.78
C ILE A 23 3.99 10.47 -12.80
N ALA A 24 3.95 9.40 -12.00
CA ALA A 24 2.85 8.45 -11.99
C ALA A 24 1.55 9.06 -11.42
N THR A 25 1.66 9.79 -10.31
CA THR A 25 0.51 10.36 -9.61
C THR A 25 0.12 11.75 -10.10
N LYS A 26 1.00 12.41 -10.88
CA LYS A 26 0.87 13.82 -11.30
C LYS A 26 0.88 14.81 -10.12
N ALA A 27 1.24 14.35 -8.94
CA ALA A 27 1.32 15.20 -7.77
C ALA A 27 2.48 16.17 -7.89
N LYS A 28 2.24 17.43 -7.53
CA LYS A 28 3.27 18.47 -7.46
C LYS A 28 3.54 18.82 -6.01
N GLY A 29 4.79 19.01 -5.69
CA GLY A 29 5.21 19.40 -4.36
C GLY A 29 6.43 20.31 -4.39
N GLN A 30 6.76 20.84 -3.23
CA GLN A 30 7.99 21.60 -3.01
C GLN A 30 8.86 20.85 -2.01
N VAL A 31 10.16 20.79 -2.25
CA VAL A 31 11.15 20.21 -1.35
C VAL A 31 11.38 21.15 -0.18
N LEU A 32 10.94 20.73 1.01
CA LEU A 32 11.12 21.50 2.24
C LEU A 32 12.46 21.22 2.91
N GLN A 33 12.94 19.96 2.81
CA GLN A 33 14.21 19.50 3.35
C GLN A 33 14.75 18.40 2.46
N ALA A 34 16.07 18.26 2.42
CA ALA A 34 16.76 17.16 1.78
C ALA A 34 17.86 16.62 2.71
N GLY A 35 18.27 15.36 2.55
CA GLY A 35 19.29 14.76 3.39
C GLY A 35 19.55 13.31 3.08
N PHE A 36 20.39 12.68 3.90
CA PHE A 36 20.67 11.25 3.87
C PHE A 36 20.69 10.65 5.28
N LEU A 37 20.63 9.33 5.38
CA LEU A 37 20.65 8.60 6.65
C LEU A 37 22.03 7.97 6.88
N ASN A 38 22.63 8.20 8.10
CA ASN A 38 23.90 7.58 8.52
C ASN A 38 24.03 7.52 10.05
N PRO A 39 23.46 6.56 10.78
CA PRO A 39 22.09 6.09 10.66
C PRO A 39 21.07 7.18 10.96
N LYS A 40 21.51 8.29 11.60
CA LYS A 40 20.66 9.46 11.88
C LYS A 40 20.50 10.34 10.65
N PRO A 41 19.40 11.11 10.55
CA PRO A 41 19.22 12.05 9.46
C PRO A 41 20.29 13.15 9.46
N HIS A 42 20.95 13.32 8.32
CA HIS A 42 21.85 14.43 8.02
C HIS A 42 21.20 15.31 6.96
N TYR A 43 20.89 16.55 7.31
CA TYR A 43 20.23 17.49 6.39
C TYR A 43 21.29 18.22 5.55
N ILE A 44 20.99 18.33 4.24
CA ILE A 44 21.84 19.01 3.26
C ILE A 44 20.98 19.93 2.38
N GLN A 45 21.63 20.84 1.67
CA GLN A 45 20.91 21.78 0.80
C GLN A 45 20.61 21.20 -0.59
N GLU A 46 21.37 20.22 -1.04
CA GLU A 46 21.30 19.66 -2.38
C GLU A 46 21.69 18.20 -2.38
N LEU A 47 20.91 17.36 -3.06
CA LEU A 47 21.27 16.01 -3.47
C LEU A 47 21.72 16.03 -4.94
N LYS A 48 22.80 15.33 -5.24
CA LYS A 48 23.42 15.29 -6.57
C LYS A 48 23.25 13.93 -7.25
N ILE A 49 23.50 13.91 -8.56
CA ILE A 49 23.47 12.67 -9.35
C ILE A 49 24.32 11.56 -8.70
N GLY A 50 23.75 10.34 -8.65
CA GLY A 50 24.33 9.15 -8.05
C GLY A 50 24.07 9.00 -6.54
N GLU A 51 23.67 10.05 -5.85
CA GLU A 51 23.41 10.01 -4.42
C GLU A 51 22.07 9.35 -4.10
N VAL A 52 22.02 8.72 -2.93
CA VAL A 52 20.80 8.18 -2.30
C VAL A 52 20.51 9.00 -1.05
N GLY A 53 19.31 9.49 -0.94
CA GLY A 53 18.92 10.32 0.19
C GLY A 53 17.41 10.35 0.40
N PHE A 54 16.95 11.32 1.15
CA PHE A 54 15.54 11.59 1.34
C PHE A 54 15.21 13.05 1.02
N ILE A 55 14.00 13.28 0.58
CA ILE A 55 13.39 14.61 0.47
C ILE A 55 12.13 14.65 1.32
N VAL A 56 11.91 15.76 2.00
CA VAL A 56 10.67 16.07 2.68
C VAL A 56 9.89 17.03 1.81
N THR A 57 8.66 16.69 1.46
CA THR A 57 7.83 17.53 0.62
C THR A 57 6.71 18.20 1.42
N ASN A 58 6.03 19.18 0.83
CA ASN A 58 4.83 19.78 1.39
C ASN A 58 3.56 18.93 1.14
N ILE A 59 3.67 17.83 0.40
CA ILE A 59 2.56 16.89 0.16
C ILE A 59 2.20 16.21 1.48
N LYS A 60 0.93 16.22 1.85
CA LYS A 60 0.43 15.63 3.11
C LYS A 60 -0.22 14.27 2.89
N ASP A 61 -0.69 14.02 1.69
CA ASP A 61 -1.41 12.81 1.31
C ASP A 61 -0.43 11.75 0.80
N LEU A 62 -0.23 10.68 1.59
CA LEU A 62 0.72 9.61 1.29
C LEU A 62 0.45 8.89 -0.05
N PRO A 63 -0.79 8.57 -0.45
CA PRO A 63 -1.11 7.99 -1.76
C PRO A 63 -0.61 8.78 -2.96
N GLN A 64 -0.33 10.06 -2.80
CA GLN A 64 0.25 10.90 -3.86
C GLN A 64 1.75 10.70 -4.06
N VAL A 65 2.42 10.02 -3.13
CA VAL A 65 3.86 9.71 -3.18
C VAL A 65 4.02 8.20 -3.16
N ARG A 66 4.14 7.59 -4.33
CA ARG A 66 4.21 6.13 -4.47
C ARG A 66 5.65 5.65 -4.56
N VAL A 67 5.93 4.51 -3.93
CA VAL A 67 7.19 3.80 -4.11
C VAL A 67 7.30 3.33 -5.57
N GLY A 68 8.47 3.56 -6.18
CA GLY A 68 8.70 3.24 -7.59
C GLY A 68 8.32 4.34 -8.56
N ASP A 69 7.78 5.47 -8.10
CA ASP A 69 7.54 6.63 -8.96
C ASP A 69 8.85 7.35 -9.33
N THR A 70 8.82 8.05 -10.43
CA THR A 70 9.91 8.92 -10.87
C THR A 70 9.59 10.36 -10.53
N ILE A 71 10.54 11.03 -9.87
CA ILE A 71 10.44 12.45 -9.50
C ILE A 71 11.25 13.26 -10.48
N THR A 72 10.67 14.34 -11.00
CA THR A 72 11.32 15.28 -11.91
C THR A 72 10.96 16.72 -11.58
N HIS A 73 11.64 17.67 -12.19
CA HIS A 73 11.23 19.05 -12.14
C HIS A 73 9.99 19.29 -13.04
N PRO A 74 8.97 20.05 -12.60
CA PRO A 74 7.72 20.24 -13.38
C PRO A 74 7.90 20.81 -14.79
N ARG A 75 9.02 21.51 -15.04
CA ARG A 75 9.35 22.10 -16.34
C ARG A 75 10.18 21.16 -17.23
N GLU A 76 10.64 20.03 -16.70
CA GLU A 76 11.43 19.05 -17.42
C GLU A 76 10.58 17.84 -17.75
N MET A 77 10.44 17.51 -19.03
CA MET A 77 9.72 16.31 -19.48
C MET A 77 10.64 15.07 -19.36
N ALA A 78 10.95 14.65 -18.14
CA ALA A 78 11.63 13.39 -17.93
C ALA A 78 10.69 12.22 -18.22
N ARG A 79 11.25 11.14 -18.80
CA ARG A 79 10.49 9.87 -18.94
C ARG A 79 10.57 9.08 -17.65
N PRO A 80 9.49 8.37 -17.27
CA PRO A 80 9.55 7.44 -16.15
C PRO A 80 10.71 6.46 -16.33
N LEU A 81 11.44 6.19 -15.26
CA LEU A 81 12.52 5.19 -15.30
C LEU A 81 11.90 3.80 -15.48
N PRO A 82 12.43 2.98 -16.41
CA PRO A 82 11.94 1.63 -16.63
C PRO A 82 12.28 0.72 -15.45
N GLY A 83 11.47 -0.33 -15.26
CA GLY A 83 11.72 -1.37 -14.26
C GLY A 83 11.12 -1.15 -12.89
N TYR A 84 10.59 0.03 -12.59
CA TYR A 84 9.82 0.26 -11.37
C TYR A 84 8.35 -0.07 -11.63
N GLN A 85 7.84 -1.05 -10.93
CA GLN A 85 6.44 -1.45 -11.00
C GLN A 85 5.80 -1.33 -9.62
N GLU A 86 4.50 -1.08 -9.60
CA GLU A 86 3.73 -1.13 -8.36
C GLU A 86 3.84 -2.53 -7.76
N VAL A 87 4.14 -2.59 -6.47
CA VAL A 87 4.30 -3.86 -5.76
C VAL A 87 2.94 -4.56 -5.72
N ARG A 88 2.88 -5.77 -6.28
CA ARG A 88 1.65 -6.56 -6.31
C ARG A 88 1.63 -7.51 -5.12
N SER A 89 0.47 -7.63 -4.50
CA SER A 89 0.24 -8.63 -3.46
C SER A 89 0.29 -10.03 -4.04
N GLY A 90 1.07 -10.91 -3.41
CA GLY A 90 1.18 -12.33 -3.77
C GLY A 90 0.24 -13.24 -2.96
N VAL A 91 -0.20 -12.76 -1.79
CA VAL A 91 -1.10 -13.49 -0.89
C VAL A 91 -2.18 -12.55 -0.39
N PHE A 92 -3.41 -13.05 -0.32
CA PHE A 92 -4.52 -12.35 0.30
C PHE A 92 -5.03 -13.15 1.49
N LEU A 93 -5.30 -12.48 2.60
CA LEU A 93 -5.91 -13.05 3.80
C LEU A 93 -7.00 -12.12 4.31
N SER A 94 -7.99 -12.69 4.98
CA SER A 94 -9.08 -11.94 5.61
C SER A 94 -8.84 -11.84 7.10
N PHE A 95 -8.91 -10.62 7.61
CA PHE A 95 -8.67 -10.26 9.01
C PHE A 95 -9.99 -9.83 9.64
N PHE A 96 -10.37 -10.50 10.70
CA PHE A 96 -11.57 -10.18 11.49
C PHE A 96 -11.17 -9.97 12.94
N PRO A 97 -11.69 -8.94 13.63
CA PRO A 97 -11.47 -8.83 15.06
C PRO A 97 -12.31 -9.91 15.77
N THR A 98 -11.78 -10.48 16.86
CA THR A 98 -12.51 -11.46 17.68
C THR A 98 -13.76 -10.83 18.28
N ASP A 99 -13.65 -9.57 18.72
CA ASP A 99 -14.80 -8.74 19.11
C ASP A 99 -15.17 -7.78 17.96
N SER A 100 -16.38 -7.94 17.44
CA SER A 100 -16.88 -7.11 16.31
C SER A 100 -16.91 -5.60 16.62
N SER A 101 -16.96 -5.22 17.89
CA SER A 101 -16.87 -3.81 18.31
C SER A 101 -15.50 -3.18 18.03
N GLU A 102 -14.46 -3.98 17.91
CA GLU A 102 -13.09 -3.53 17.63
C GLU A 102 -12.77 -3.33 16.13
N PHE A 103 -13.74 -3.53 15.23
CA PHE A 103 -13.52 -3.36 13.78
C PHE A 103 -12.97 -1.99 13.42
N GLN A 104 -13.50 -0.93 14.01
CA GLN A 104 -13.02 0.43 13.76
C GLN A 104 -11.57 0.62 14.24
N LYS A 105 -11.22 0.09 15.41
CA LYS A 105 -9.86 0.10 15.96
C LYS A 105 -8.89 -0.68 15.04
N MET A 106 -9.32 -1.83 14.53
CA MET A 106 -8.53 -2.63 13.58
C MET A 106 -8.30 -1.86 12.29
N LYS A 107 -9.32 -1.22 11.72
CA LYS A 107 -9.19 -0.40 10.51
C LYS A 107 -8.18 0.74 10.70
N GLU A 108 -8.26 1.47 11.81
CA GLU A 108 -7.31 2.53 12.13
C GLU A 108 -5.87 2.02 12.30
N ALA A 109 -5.71 0.81 12.87
CA ALA A 109 -4.40 0.17 12.98
C ALA A 109 -3.82 -0.15 11.60
N PHE A 110 -4.61 -0.70 10.67
CA PHE A 110 -4.19 -0.91 9.28
C PHE A 110 -3.85 0.39 8.56
N GLU A 111 -4.60 1.48 8.77
CA GLU A 111 -4.29 2.80 8.22
C GLU A 111 -2.91 3.29 8.69
N LYS A 112 -2.60 3.12 9.98
CA LYS A 112 -1.29 3.48 10.54
C LYS A 112 -0.15 2.59 10.02
N LEU A 113 -0.39 1.27 9.92
CA LEU A 113 0.60 0.34 9.36
C LEU A 113 0.94 0.68 7.91
N LYS A 114 -0.08 1.01 7.10
CA LYS A 114 0.08 1.40 5.70
C LYS A 114 0.94 2.64 5.50
N LEU A 115 1.04 3.54 6.47
CA LEU A 115 1.93 4.71 6.40
C LEU A 115 3.41 4.30 6.26
N ASN A 116 3.80 3.15 6.80
CA ASN A 116 5.17 2.64 6.78
C ASN A 116 5.36 1.44 5.85
N ASP A 117 4.27 0.92 5.30
CA ASP A 117 4.26 -0.28 4.45
C ASP A 117 3.46 -0.03 3.17
N ALA A 118 4.17 0.40 2.13
CA ALA A 118 3.57 0.70 0.83
C ALA A 118 3.01 -0.54 0.11
N ALA A 119 3.43 -1.74 0.51
CA ALA A 119 2.97 -3.00 -0.07
C ALA A 119 1.64 -3.48 0.53
N LEU A 120 1.24 -2.91 1.67
CA LEU A 120 0.01 -3.28 2.36
C LEU A 120 -1.20 -2.67 1.64
N VAL A 121 -2.04 -3.53 1.09
CA VAL A 121 -3.32 -3.13 0.48
C VAL A 121 -4.46 -3.82 1.20
N TYR A 122 -5.58 -3.12 1.40
CA TYR A 122 -6.74 -3.72 2.03
C TYR A 122 -8.05 -3.16 1.48
N SER A 123 -9.08 -3.96 1.57
CA SER A 123 -10.45 -3.61 1.24
C SER A 123 -11.42 -4.17 2.29
N PRO A 124 -12.57 -3.52 2.50
CA PRO A 124 -13.59 -4.06 3.39
C PRO A 124 -14.06 -5.44 2.94
N GLU A 125 -14.27 -6.33 3.90
CA GLU A 125 -14.84 -7.65 3.72
C GLU A 125 -15.90 -7.91 4.81
N SER A 126 -16.83 -8.82 4.56
CA SER A 126 -17.81 -9.24 5.54
C SER A 126 -18.02 -10.75 5.51
N SER A 127 -18.10 -11.36 6.69
CA SER A 127 -18.44 -12.77 6.87
C SER A 127 -19.75 -12.89 7.65
N ILE A 128 -20.57 -13.88 7.29
CA ILE A 128 -21.84 -14.14 7.99
C ILE A 128 -21.58 -14.53 9.46
N SER A 129 -20.50 -15.27 9.70
CA SER A 129 -20.14 -15.79 11.04
C SER A 129 -19.23 -14.86 11.84
N LEU A 130 -18.36 -14.08 11.18
CA LEU A 130 -17.34 -13.25 11.82
C LEU A 130 -17.63 -11.74 11.76
N GLY A 131 -18.68 -11.34 11.04
CA GLY A 131 -19.06 -9.94 10.91
C GLY A 131 -18.18 -9.16 9.94
N GLN A 132 -17.86 -7.92 10.28
CA GLN A 132 -17.04 -7.03 9.45
C GLN A 132 -15.55 -7.31 9.62
N GLY A 133 -14.84 -7.31 8.51
CA GLY A 133 -13.41 -7.54 8.44
C GLY A 133 -12.74 -6.78 7.31
N LEU A 134 -11.47 -7.08 7.10
CA LEU A 134 -10.67 -6.53 6.02
C LEU A 134 -10.01 -7.67 5.25
N ARG A 135 -10.15 -7.64 3.94
CA ARG A 135 -9.35 -8.44 3.02
C ARG A 135 -8.05 -7.70 2.76
N VAL A 136 -6.94 -8.33 3.12
CA VAL A 136 -5.62 -7.69 3.11
C VAL A 136 -4.69 -8.45 2.17
N GLY A 137 -4.00 -7.69 1.32
CA GLY A 137 -2.98 -8.21 0.40
C GLY A 137 -1.58 -8.02 0.97
N PHE A 138 -0.76 -9.07 0.84
CA PHE A 138 0.60 -9.16 1.36
C PHE A 138 1.57 -9.62 0.28
N LEU A 139 2.86 -9.32 0.44
CA LEU A 139 3.93 -9.84 -0.44
C LEU A 139 4.08 -11.35 -0.35
N GLY A 140 3.80 -11.92 0.82
CA GLY A 140 3.89 -13.33 1.12
C GLY A 140 3.43 -13.63 2.55
N LEU A 141 3.45 -14.91 2.93
CA LEU A 141 2.96 -15.35 4.24
C LEU A 141 3.74 -14.75 5.42
N LEU A 142 5.06 -14.59 5.31
CA LEU A 142 5.87 -13.97 6.36
C LEU A 142 5.46 -12.51 6.59
N HIS A 143 5.16 -11.78 5.52
CA HIS A 143 4.66 -10.40 5.64
C HIS A 143 3.31 -10.37 6.37
N ALA A 144 2.43 -11.33 6.09
CA ALA A 144 1.14 -11.44 6.78
C ALA A 144 1.32 -11.75 8.27
N GLN A 145 2.21 -12.69 8.61
CA GLN A 145 2.51 -13.04 10.01
C GLN A 145 3.07 -11.86 10.80
N ILE A 146 4.05 -11.15 10.24
CA ILE A 146 4.62 -9.94 10.87
C ILE A 146 3.55 -8.89 11.08
N THR A 147 2.66 -8.69 10.10
CA THR A 147 1.57 -7.72 10.23
C THR A 147 0.59 -8.13 11.33
N GLN A 148 0.22 -9.41 11.40
CA GLN A 148 -0.63 -9.94 12.46
C GLN A 148 0.00 -9.72 13.84
N GLU A 149 1.27 -10.12 14.03
CA GLU A 149 1.98 -9.91 15.30
C GLU A 149 2.03 -8.43 15.70
N ARG A 150 2.21 -7.53 14.75
CA ARG A 150 2.20 -6.09 15.00
C ARG A 150 0.83 -5.60 15.46
N LEU A 151 -0.26 -6.06 14.84
CA LEU A 151 -1.62 -5.72 15.24
C LEU A 151 -1.91 -6.19 16.68
N GLU A 152 -1.48 -7.39 17.02
CA GLU A 152 -1.63 -7.94 18.37
C GLU A 152 -0.80 -7.18 19.40
N ARG A 153 0.51 -6.97 19.13
CA ARG A 153 1.47 -6.41 20.09
C ARG A 153 1.41 -4.88 20.21
N GLU A 154 1.27 -4.17 19.08
CA GLU A 154 1.33 -2.71 19.07
C GLU A 154 -0.05 -2.07 19.31
N TYR A 155 -1.13 -2.77 18.91
CA TYR A 155 -2.50 -2.23 18.97
C TYR A 155 -3.40 -2.99 19.95
N GLY A 156 -2.95 -4.12 20.50
CA GLY A 156 -3.71 -4.94 21.44
C GLY A 156 -5.02 -5.44 20.83
N LEU A 157 -4.95 -5.99 19.61
CA LEU A 157 -6.08 -6.53 18.86
C LEU A 157 -6.00 -8.05 18.84
N ASP A 158 -7.07 -8.73 19.22
CA ASP A 158 -7.24 -10.15 18.97
C ASP A 158 -7.87 -10.36 17.61
N ILE A 159 -7.16 -11.09 16.72
CA ILE A 159 -7.52 -11.17 15.32
C ILE A 159 -7.66 -12.62 14.85
N ILE A 160 -8.75 -12.90 14.17
CA ILE A 160 -8.98 -14.14 13.43
C ILE A 160 -8.53 -13.92 11.99
N VAL A 161 -7.56 -14.72 11.54
CA VAL A 161 -7.06 -14.68 10.15
C VAL A 161 -7.58 -15.89 9.41
N THR A 162 -8.20 -15.66 8.25
CA THR A 162 -8.74 -16.70 7.40
C THR A 162 -8.28 -16.53 5.95
N SER A 163 -8.43 -17.58 5.15
CA SER A 163 -8.34 -17.44 3.70
C SER A 163 -9.49 -16.56 3.21
N PRO A 164 -9.27 -15.70 2.20
CA PRO A 164 -10.34 -14.87 1.67
C PRO A 164 -11.42 -15.74 1.01
N SER A 165 -12.65 -15.24 1.03
CA SER A 165 -13.74 -15.85 0.27
C SER A 165 -13.40 -15.84 -1.23
N VAL A 166 -13.58 -16.98 -1.88
CA VAL A 166 -13.37 -17.12 -3.32
C VAL A 166 -14.59 -16.51 -4.03
N ASN A 167 -14.34 -15.67 -5.02
CA ASN A 167 -15.39 -15.19 -5.90
C ASN A 167 -15.64 -16.27 -6.97
N PHE A 168 -16.89 -16.64 -7.17
CA PHE A 168 -17.29 -17.53 -8.27
C PHE A 168 -17.93 -16.71 -9.39
N ILE A 169 -17.75 -17.12 -10.61
CA ILE A 169 -18.50 -16.58 -11.75
C ILE A 169 -19.48 -17.67 -12.17
N ILE A 170 -20.78 -17.41 -12.05
CA ILE A 170 -21.85 -18.29 -12.50
C ILE A 170 -22.57 -17.59 -13.63
N ASP A 171 -22.57 -18.20 -14.81
CA ASP A 171 -23.20 -17.67 -16.02
C ASP A 171 -22.82 -16.21 -16.30
N GLY A 172 -21.53 -15.86 -16.10
CA GLY A 172 -20.98 -14.52 -16.30
C GLY A 172 -21.28 -13.51 -15.20
N LYS A 173 -21.92 -13.91 -14.10
CA LYS A 173 -22.16 -13.05 -12.93
C LYS A 173 -21.21 -13.42 -11.79
N THR A 174 -20.50 -12.42 -11.27
CA THR A 174 -19.60 -12.61 -10.12
C THR A 174 -20.42 -12.74 -8.83
N ILE A 175 -20.21 -13.84 -8.11
CA ILE A 175 -20.85 -14.14 -6.82
C ILE A 175 -19.76 -14.08 -5.75
N ASN A 176 -19.96 -13.18 -4.79
CA ASN A 176 -18.98 -12.90 -3.74
C ASN A 176 -19.37 -13.54 -2.39
N LYS A 177 -20.58 -14.07 -2.29
CA LYS A 177 -21.08 -14.67 -1.04
C LYS A 177 -21.38 -16.15 -1.23
N PRO A 178 -20.85 -17.04 -0.39
CA PRO A 178 -21.17 -18.47 -0.45
C PRO A 178 -22.67 -18.78 -0.37
N SER A 179 -23.45 -17.94 0.30
CA SER A 179 -24.92 -18.09 0.40
C SER A 179 -25.66 -17.83 -0.91
N GLU A 180 -25.06 -17.14 -1.85
CA GLU A 180 -25.59 -16.85 -3.17
C GLU A 180 -25.13 -17.88 -4.21
N PHE A 181 -24.26 -18.81 -3.81
CA PHE A 181 -23.75 -19.87 -4.66
C PHE A 181 -24.81 -20.97 -4.86
N ASN A 182 -25.61 -20.83 -5.88
CA ASN A 182 -26.66 -21.80 -6.24
C ASN A 182 -26.63 -22.08 -7.76
N PRO A 183 -25.62 -22.84 -8.25
CA PRO A 183 -25.55 -23.20 -9.65
C PRO A 183 -26.66 -24.17 -10.04
N GLY A 184 -27.41 -23.85 -11.09
CA GLY A 184 -28.35 -24.78 -11.70
C GLY A 184 -27.62 -25.94 -12.40
N PRO A 185 -28.34 -27.02 -12.81
CA PRO A 185 -27.72 -28.19 -13.45
C PRO A 185 -26.96 -27.92 -14.76
N GLN A 186 -27.21 -26.78 -15.39
CA GLN A 186 -26.58 -26.35 -16.65
C GLN A 186 -25.76 -25.07 -16.50
N SER A 187 -25.57 -24.56 -15.28
CA SER A 187 -24.80 -23.35 -15.03
C SER A 187 -23.32 -23.57 -15.27
N GLN A 188 -22.69 -22.64 -15.96
CA GLN A 188 -21.25 -22.60 -16.14
C GLN A 188 -20.62 -21.90 -14.95
N VAL A 189 -19.84 -22.62 -14.17
CA VAL A 189 -19.16 -22.13 -12.98
C VAL A 189 -17.68 -21.98 -13.27
N GLU A 190 -17.17 -20.75 -13.09
CA GLU A 190 -15.75 -20.43 -13.20
C GLU A 190 -15.20 -19.98 -11.85
N GLU A 191 -14.11 -20.58 -11.43
CA GLU A 191 -13.30 -20.06 -10.32
C GLU A 191 -12.24 -19.12 -10.89
N PRO A 192 -12.18 -17.86 -10.47
CA PRO A 192 -11.10 -17.00 -10.86
C PRO A 192 -9.81 -17.51 -10.21
N TYR A 193 -8.89 -18.01 -11.01
CA TYR A 193 -7.55 -18.35 -10.54
C TYR A 193 -6.88 -17.08 -10.02
N ALA A 194 -6.37 -17.12 -8.79
CA ALA A 194 -5.40 -16.15 -8.32
C ALA A 194 -4.13 -16.31 -9.19
N ARG A 195 -3.92 -15.36 -10.09
CA ARG A 195 -2.67 -15.24 -10.86
C ARG A 195 -1.67 -14.41 -10.09
#